data_af1516ff43668aa535ed12cc977ef30a
#
_entry.id   af1516ff43668aa535ed12cc977ef30a
#
_cell.length_a   1.000
_cell.length_b   1.000
_cell.length_c   1.000
_cell.angle_alpha   90.00
_cell.angle_beta   90.00
_cell.angle_gamma   90.00
#
_symmetry.space_group_name_H-M   'P 1'
#
loop_
_entity.id
_entity.type
_entity.pdbx_description
1 polymer ?
#
loop_
_entity_poly.entity_id
_entity_poly.type
_entity_poly.pdbx_seq_one_letter_code
_entity_poly.pdbx_strand_id
1 'polypeptide(L)'
;MDQKKSIKNIRIIQVSMILGYALIVVITSFIITTLALKKTDSVMKNKVTTLTSSLNVQMKLNLQSYMSRMETIATLAFGDELAYKYDATDPNNDEYESINTEKALTDKLFSLCIMENFVDYGIVYRNNRTVGKISNATSSLFGDKLFTELGKMINNSHNKDGWFTGYNNNFKRIYYVKSVHDNALLFISFYSYELNDVFDNPETLSDMEIRLLDQNYNTIYSKNSSEAGEPLPEEIRSRIEGHYSASLIDNDYLVSVNKCGNWYVVCSIPTKIILNEKNDVTSYLYLTSAIAALVAIAVGSYLSYLLIKPVKILVNDLENKASTDRLTGINNKLAFEELSGSCIDNTPQWEHKALIILDIDDFKSVNDNYGHAAGDKLLKETGDILKTVFSQDDYIGRIGGDEFCVLVNTKLSSTEELQEYVTDKCVEFEVRLHSCDLTTEKDVSVTSSIGIALFPEDGSNFSELYKACDKALYFSKSKGKNRYSFYKPDMESEGEK
;
A
#
# COMPACT_ATOMS: atom_id res chain seq x y z
N MET A 1 6.75 -10.62 -43.13
CA MET A 1 5.56 -10.22 -42.36
C MET A 1 5.42 -10.93 -41.03
N ASP A 2 5.82 -12.21 -40.94
CA ASP A 2 5.76 -13.02 -39.72
C ASP A 2 6.71 -12.57 -38.59
N GLN A 3 7.91 -12.12 -38.92
CA GLN A 3 8.91 -11.71 -37.91
C GLN A 3 8.41 -10.52 -37.06
N LYS A 4 7.77 -9.51 -37.69
CA LYS A 4 7.12 -8.41 -36.97
C LYS A 4 5.96 -8.88 -36.11
N LYS A 5 5.24 -9.92 -36.53
CA LYS A 5 4.09 -10.48 -35.82
C LYS A 5 4.52 -11.32 -34.63
N SER A 6 5.57 -12.14 -34.75
CA SER A 6 6.17 -12.93 -33.68
C SER A 6 6.75 -12.04 -32.57
N ILE A 7 7.54 -11.03 -32.92
CA ILE A 7 8.10 -10.04 -31.96
C ILE A 7 6.99 -9.25 -31.28
N LYS A 8 5.93 -8.88 -32.02
CA LYS A 8 4.74 -8.19 -31.46
C LYS A 8 4.03 -9.05 -30.44
N ASN A 9 3.85 -10.35 -30.73
CA ASN A 9 3.23 -11.30 -29.81
C ASN A 9 4.04 -11.49 -28.51
N ILE A 10 5.35 -11.62 -28.59
CA ILE A 10 6.24 -11.70 -27.41
C ILE A 10 6.12 -10.44 -26.57
N ARG A 11 6.06 -9.26 -27.20
CA ARG A 11 5.89 -7.99 -26.48
C ARG A 11 4.51 -7.88 -25.79
N ILE A 12 3.46 -8.38 -26.43
CA ILE A 12 2.11 -8.43 -25.84
C ILE A 12 2.11 -9.35 -24.60
N ILE A 13 2.71 -10.54 -24.72
CA ILE A 13 2.84 -11.49 -23.58
C ILE A 13 3.61 -10.84 -22.44
N GLN A 14 4.73 -10.16 -22.72
CA GLN A 14 5.51 -9.45 -21.72
C GLN A 14 4.70 -8.40 -20.98
N VAL A 15 4.00 -7.54 -21.70
CA VAL A 15 3.15 -6.49 -21.13
C VAL A 15 2.03 -7.10 -20.30
N SER A 16 1.39 -8.17 -20.80
CA SER A 16 0.32 -8.87 -20.08
C SER A 16 0.83 -9.49 -18.77
N MET A 17 2.02 -10.09 -18.78
CA MET A 17 2.65 -10.63 -17.56
C MET A 17 2.96 -9.53 -16.52
N ILE A 18 3.53 -8.40 -16.97
CA ILE A 18 3.83 -7.28 -16.09
C ILE A 18 2.54 -6.70 -15.48
N LEU A 19 1.50 -6.51 -16.30
CA LEU A 19 0.20 -6.01 -15.84
C LEU A 19 -0.47 -6.98 -14.86
N GLY A 20 -0.44 -8.29 -15.16
CA GLY A 20 -0.97 -9.32 -14.27
C GLY A 20 -0.24 -9.35 -12.92
N TYR A 21 1.08 -9.28 -12.94
CA TYR A 21 1.89 -9.21 -11.73
C TYR A 21 1.61 -7.93 -10.93
N ALA A 22 1.57 -6.78 -11.59
CA ALA A 22 1.26 -5.50 -10.95
C ALA A 22 -0.12 -5.52 -10.29
N LEU A 23 -1.12 -6.09 -10.96
CA LEU A 23 -2.46 -6.24 -10.40
C LEU A 23 -2.47 -7.10 -9.13
N ILE A 24 -1.78 -8.23 -9.14
CA ILE A 24 -1.65 -9.11 -7.96
C ILE A 24 -0.97 -8.36 -6.82
N VAL A 25 0.13 -7.64 -7.07
CA VAL A 25 0.84 -6.86 -6.05
C VAL A 25 -0.06 -5.79 -5.45
N VAL A 26 -0.80 -5.05 -6.27
CA VAL A 26 -1.73 -4.01 -5.78
C VAL A 26 -2.84 -4.61 -4.92
N ILE A 27 -3.46 -5.70 -5.37
CA ILE A 27 -4.53 -6.37 -4.62
C ILE A 27 -4.00 -6.91 -3.28
N THR A 28 -2.88 -7.61 -3.28
CA THR A 28 -2.31 -8.17 -2.05
C THR A 28 -1.86 -7.08 -1.08
N SER A 29 -1.24 -6.01 -1.58
CA SER A 29 -0.88 -4.83 -0.78
C SER A 29 -2.10 -4.17 -0.16
N PHE A 30 -3.18 -3.98 -0.91
CA PHE A 30 -4.44 -3.44 -0.42
C PHE A 30 -5.06 -4.31 0.69
N ILE A 31 -5.11 -5.63 0.49
CA ILE A 31 -5.63 -6.57 1.49
C ILE A 31 -4.81 -6.51 2.78
N ILE A 32 -3.47 -6.58 2.68
CA ILE A 32 -2.57 -6.54 3.83
C ILE A 32 -2.73 -5.22 4.59
N THR A 33 -2.76 -4.09 3.88
CA THR A 33 -2.92 -2.76 4.49
C THR A 33 -4.26 -2.65 5.21
N THR A 34 -5.35 -3.13 4.61
CA THR A 34 -6.69 -3.11 5.23
C THR A 34 -6.74 -3.98 6.49
N LEU A 35 -6.12 -5.16 6.47
CA LEU A 35 -6.03 -6.03 7.65
C LEU A 35 -5.16 -5.41 8.75
N ALA A 36 -4.04 -4.78 8.38
CA ALA A 36 -3.16 -4.08 9.32
C ALA A 36 -3.88 -2.90 9.98
N LEU A 37 -4.61 -2.09 9.22
CA LEU A 37 -5.42 -0.99 9.75
C LEU A 37 -6.49 -1.47 10.72
N LYS A 38 -7.23 -2.53 10.38
CA LYS A 38 -8.23 -3.13 11.25
C LYS A 38 -7.64 -3.63 12.56
N LYS A 39 -6.46 -4.25 12.49
CA LYS A 39 -5.74 -4.74 13.67
C LYS A 39 -5.24 -3.59 14.54
N THR A 40 -4.65 -2.56 13.92
CA THR A 40 -4.16 -1.36 14.61
C THR A 40 -5.29 -0.64 15.34
N ASP A 41 -6.44 -0.45 14.69
CA ASP A 41 -7.63 0.17 15.29
C ASP A 41 -8.10 -0.59 16.54
N SER A 42 -8.22 -1.89 16.43
CA SER A 42 -8.61 -2.75 17.56
C SER A 42 -7.61 -2.69 18.72
N VAL A 43 -6.31 -2.77 18.43
CA VAL A 43 -5.25 -2.73 19.45
C VAL A 43 -5.22 -1.36 20.12
N MET A 44 -5.34 -0.29 19.35
CA MET A 44 -5.31 1.08 19.86
C MET A 44 -6.51 1.36 20.79
N LYS A 45 -7.72 1.02 20.34
CA LYS A 45 -8.93 1.13 21.18
C LYS A 45 -8.80 0.36 22.49
N ASN A 46 -8.38 -0.89 22.41
CA ASN A 46 -8.22 -1.72 23.60
C ASN A 46 -7.16 -1.15 24.57
N LYS A 47 -6.03 -0.69 24.01
CA LYS A 47 -4.94 -0.14 24.82
C LYS A 47 -5.34 1.15 25.53
N VAL A 48 -6.00 2.07 24.81
CA VAL A 48 -6.47 3.33 25.40
C VAL A 48 -7.57 3.07 26.43
N THR A 49 -8.52 2.18 26.16
CA THR A 49 -9.56 1.80 27.12
C THR A 49 -8.96 1.20 28.39
N THR A 50 -7.98 0.30 28.27
CA THR A 50 -7.30 -0.30 29.41
C THR A 50 -6.53 0.73 30.21
N LEU A 51 -5.80 1.61 29.55
CA LEU A 51 -5.02 2.67 30.19
C LEU A 51 -5.93 3.64 30.96
N THR A 52 -6.99 4.12 30.32
CA THR A 52 -7.98 5.02 30.95
C THR A 52 -8.66 4.35 32.14
N SER A 53 -9.02 3.08 32.02
CA SER A 53 -9.60 2.32 33.14
C SER A 53 -8.62 2.19 34.29
N SER A 54 -7.37 1.86 34.03
CA SER A 54 -6.33 1.72 35.05
C SER A 54 -6.06 3.04 35.77
N LEU A 55 -6.00 4.14 35.02
CA LEU A 55 -5.84 5.47 35.59
C LEU A 55 -7.04 5.87 36.45
N ASN A 56 -8.27 5.62 35.99
CA ASN A 56 -9.45 5.91 36.77
C ASN A 56 -9.48 5.10 38.09
N VAL A 57 -9.06 3.84 38.06
CA VAL A 57 -8.90 3.05 39.28
C VAL A 57 -7.84 3.66 40.20
N GLN A 58 -6.71 4.13 39.65
CA GLN A 58 -5.67 4.80 40.45
C GLN A 58 -6.19 6.11 41.07
N MET A 59 -6.94 6.93 40.30
CA MET A 59 -7.55 8.16 40.83
C MET A 59 -8.55 7.87 41.94
N LYS A 60 -9.37 6.81 41.79
CA LYS A 60 -10.24 6.35 42.88
C LYS A 60 -9.44 5.97 44.13
N LEU A 61 -8.34 5.22 43.99
CA LEU A 61 -7.51 4.81 45.11
C LEU A 61 -6.83 6.01 45.80
N ASN A 62 -6.35 6.97 45.01
CA ASN A 62 -5.79 8.21 45.53
C ASN A 62 -6.83 9.00 46.34
N LEU A 63 -8.05 9.13 45.81
CA LEU A 63 -9.16 9.78 46.52
C LEU A 63 -9.49 9.03 47.81
N GLN A 64 -9.61 7.72 47.79
CA GLN A 64 -9.87 6.90 48.99
C GLN A 64 -8.78 7.09 50.02
N SER A 65 -7.50 7.05 49.62
CA SER A 65 -6.36 7.28 50.49
C SER A 65 -6.40 8.69 51.12
N TYR A 66 -6.70 9.70 50.32
CA TYR A 66 -6.84 11.07 50.81
C TYR A 66 -7.98 11.20 51.81
N MET A 67 -9.17 10.68 51.49
CA MET A 67 -10.32 10.71 52.38
C MET A 67 -10.03 9.96 53.70
N SER A 68 -9.44 8.77 53.63
CA SER A 68 -9.08 7.99 54.81
C SER A 68 -8.04 8.70 55.70
N ARG A 69 -7.07 9.42 55.09
CA ARG A 69 -6.12 10.24 55.83
C ARG A 69 -6.84 11.37 56.56
N MET A 70 -7.80 12.07 55.93
CA MET A 70 -8.60 13.13 56.57
C MET A 70 -9.46 12.58 57.73
N GLU A 71 -10.09 11.41 57.52
CA GLU A 71 -10.85 10.70 58.57
C GLU A 71 -9.98 10.34 59.75
N THR A 72 -8.74 9.90 59.49
CA THR A 72 -7.76 9.56 60.55
C THR A 72 -7.38 10.82 61.33
N ILE A 73 -7.04 11.91 60.66
CA ILE A 73 -6.71 13.18 61.31
C ILE A 73 -7.89 13.64 62.18
N ALA A 74 -9.09 13.60 61.64
CA ALA A 74 -10.31 13.95 62.38
C ALA A 74 -10.49 13.05 63.60
N THR A 75 -10.21 11.75 63.49
CA THR A 75 -10.36 10.78 64.57
C THR A 75 -9.27 10.92 65.66
N LEU A 76 -8.03 11.25 65.27
CA LEU A 76 -6.94 11.50 66.23
C LEU A 76 -7.25 12.63 67.22
N ALA A 77 -8.07 13.61 66.81
CA ALA A 77 -8.56 14.65 67.68
C ALA A 77 -9.34 14.10 68.92
N PHE A 78 -9.91 12.88 68.75
CA PHE A 78 -10.71 12.21 69.83
C PHE A 78 -9.95 11.15 70.61
N GLY A 79 -8.71 10.87 70.28
CA GLY A 79 -7.87 9.97 71.07
C GLY A 79 -7.62 10.52 72.48
N ASP A 80 -8.16 11.70 72.77
CA ASP A 80 -8.07 12.34 74.05
C ASP A 80 -9.41 12.28 74.81
N GLU A 81 -9.33 11.82 76.02
CA GLU A 81 -10.46 11.73 76.94
C GLU A 81 -11.20 13.08 77.14
N LEU A 82 -10.45 14.18 76.97
CA LEU A 82 -10.97 15.55 77.13
C LEU A 82 -12.04 15.89 76.06
N ALA A 83 -11.78 15.59 74.78
CA ALA A 83 -12.70 15.88 73.66
C ALA A 83 -13.98 15.02 73.73
N TYR A 84 -13.89 13.82 74.32
CA TYR A 84 -15.01 12.92 74.45
C TYR A 84 -15.87 13.17 75.67
N LYS A 85 -15.28 13.70 76.76
CA LYS A 85 -15.97 13.96 78.03
C LYS A 85 -16.56 15.35 78.15
N TYR A 86 -15.98 16.30 77.44
CA TYR A 86 -16.48 17.67 77.46
C TYR A 86 -17.78 17.83 76.69
N ASP A 87 -18.81 18.32 77.39
CA ASP A 87 -20.09 18.66 76.75
C ASP A 87 -20.42 20.11 77.07
N ALA A 88 -20.29 21.01 76.06
CA ALA A 88 -20.60 22.44 76.21
C ALA A 88 -22.08 22.72 76.49
N THR A 89 -22.93 21.72 76.48
CA THR A 89 -24.37 21.85 76.78
C THR A 89 -24.72 21.49 78.24
N ASP A 90 -23.74 20.98 79.01
CA ASP A 90 -23.98 20.63 80.41
C ASP A 90 -24.15 21.88 81.24
N PRO A 91 -25.31 22.07 81.89
CA PRO A 91 -25.60 23.27 82.72
C PRO A 91 -24.74 23.33 84.00
N ASN A 92 -24.08 22.24 84.37
CA ASN A 92 -23.22 22.21 85.58
C ASN A 92 -21.76 22.59 85.26
N ASN A 93 -21.41 22.92 84.08
CA ASN A 93 -20.05 23.33 83.73
C ASN A 93 -19.67 24.64 84.43
N ASP A 94 -18.50 24.68 85.07
CA ASP A 94 -17.89 25.91 85.55
C ASP A 94 -17.41 26.73 84.32
N GLU A 95 -17.70 28.01 84.29
CA GLU A 95 -17.39 28.90 83.18
C GLU A 95 -15.86 28.98 82.93
N TYR A 96 -15.06 29.04 84.02
CA TYR A 96 -13.62 29.15 83.93
C TYR A 96 -12.98 27.83 83.43
N GLU A 97 -13.44 26.68 83.92
CA GLU A 97 -13.01 25.35 83.45
C GLU A 97 -13.41 25.13 82.00
N SER A 98 -14.59 25.55 81.61
CA SER A 98 -15.08 25.49 80.24
C SER A 98 -14.19 26.25 79.25
N ILE A 99 -13.83 27.49 79.58
CA ILE A 99 -12.93 28.31 78.74
C ILE A 99 -11.55 27.66 78.58
N ASN A 100 -10.98 27.13 79.65
CA ASN A 100 -9.68 26.46 79.59
C ASN A 100 -9.72 25.17 78.80
N THR A 101 -10.78 24.40 78.96
CA THR A 101 -10.99 23.14 78.22
C THR A 101 -11.16 23.40 76.74
N GLU A 102 -12.01 24.39 76.37
CA GLU A 102 -12.23 24.78 74.97
C GLU A 102 -10.96 25.31 74.30
N LYS A 103 -10.16 26.11 75.07
CA LYS A 103 -8.85 26.57 74.58
C LYS A 103 -7.91 25.36 74.36
N ALA A 104 -7.78 24.44 75.29
CA ALA A 104 -6.94 23.25 75.17
C ALA A 104 -7.38 22.38 73.98
N LEU A 105 -8.68 22.18 73.78
CA LEU A 105 -9.26 21.49 72.62
C LEU A 105 -8.96 22.23 71.31
N THR A 106 -9.10 23.55 71.25
CA THR A 106 -8.79 24.37 70.11
C THR A 106 -7.31 24.26 69.73
N ASP A 107 -6.40 24.39 70.67
CA ASP A 107 -4.94 24.26 70.44
C ASP A 107 -4.57 22.88 69.92
N LYS A 108 -5.23 21.83 70.43
CA LYS A 108 -5.04 20.47 69.97
C LYS A 108 -5.56 20.23 68.58
N LEU A 109 -6.79 20.66 68.27
CA LEU A 109 -7.37 20.59 66.93
C LEU A 109 -6.47 21.34 65.96
N PHE A 110 -5.98 22.54 66.34
CA PHE A 110 -5.05 23.29 65.54
C PHE A 110 -3.77 22.52 65.20
N SER A 111 -3.14 21.89 66.23
CA SER A 111 -1.90 21.16 66.05
C SER A 111 -2.04 19.95 65.10
N LEU A 112 -3.20 19.29 65.09
CA LEU A 112 -3.49 18.16 64.25
C LEU A 112 -3.81 18.56 62.80
N CYS A 113 -4.42 19.74 62.63
CA CYS A 113 -4.92 20.15 61.32
C CYS A 113 -4.02 21.20 60.62
N ILE A 114 -2.91 21.62 61.23
CA ILE A 114 -2.02 22.66 60.69
C ILE A 114 -1.31 22.23 59.39
N MET A 115 -1.13 20.94 59.16
CA MET A 115 -0.46 20.41 58.00
C MET A 115 -1.41 20.22 56.78
N GLU A 116 -2.70 20.45 56.97
CA GLU A 116 -3.72 20.28 55.95
C GLU A 116 -4.44 21.62 55.71
N ASN A 117 -4.84 21.86 54.45
CA ASN A 117 -5.50 23.11 54.04
C ASN A 117 -6.99 23.20 54.45
N PHE A 118 -7.28 22.87 55.73
CA PHE A 118 -8.65 22.96 56.20
C PHE A 118 -9.11 24.40 56.35
N VAL A 119 -10.30 24.65 55.86
CA VAL A 119 -10.98 25.95 56.03
C VAL A 119 -11.66 25.99 57.42
N ASP A 120 -12.36 24.90 57.74
CA ASP A 120 -12.94 24.69 59.03
C ASP A 120 -12.44 23.38 59.62
N TYR A 121 -12.20 23.38 60.92
CA TYR A 121 -12.00 22.20 61.74
C TYR A 121 -12.45 22.48 63.16
N GLY A 122 -13.41 21.72 63.65
CA GLY A 122 -13.93 22.01 64.96
C GLY A 122 -15.01 21.06 65.43
N ILE A 123 -15.37 21.24 66.69
CA ILE A 123 -16.50 20.58 67.29
C ILE A 123 -17.62 21.59 67.46
N VAL A 124 -18.82 21.20 67.05
CA VAL A 124 -20.04 21.96 67.25
C VAL A 124 -20.97 21.20 68.19
N TYR A 125 -21.45 21.90 69.20
CA TYR A 125 -22.35 21.33 70.18
C TYR A 125 -23.81 21.66 69.88
N ARG A 126 -24.74 20.92 70.49
CA ARG A 126 -26.18 21.09 70.22
C ARG A 126 -26.72 22.47 70.50
N ASN A 127 -26.09 23.25 71.36
CA ASN A 127 -26.37 24.68 71.64
C ASN A 127 -25.71 25.61 70.59
N ASN A 128 -25.15 25.08 69.53
CA ASN A 128 -24.37 25.76 68.49
C ASN A 128 -23.09 26.44 68.95
N ARG A 129 -22.64 26.18 70.17
CA ARG A 129 -21.30 26.56 70.64
C ARG A 129 -20.26 25.78 69.84
N THR A 130 -19.20 26.42 69.41
CA THR A 130 -18.16 25.85 68.60
C THR A 130 -16.78 25.92 69.25
N VAL A 131 -15.98 24.86 69.11
CA VAL A 131 -14.59 24.80 69.57
C VAL A 131 -13.74 24.46 68.37
N GLY A 132 -12.66 25.22 68.17
CA GLY A 132 -11.79 25.11 66.98
C GLY A 132 -11.90 26.29 66.04
N LYS A 133 -11.47 26.16 64.82
CA LYS A 133 -11.49 27.19 63.80
C LYS A 133 -12.70 27.04 62.88
N ILE A 134 -13.63 27.96 62.98
CA ILE A 134 -14.78 28.06 62.11
C ILE A 134 -14.70 29.35 61.27
N SER A 135 -14.75 29.24 60.00
CA SER A 135 -14.67 30.38 59.11
C SER A 135 -15.96 31.22 59.16
N ASN A 136 -15.83 32.52 58.94
CA ASN A 136 -16.99 33.44 58.85
C ASN A 136 -17.98 32.99 57.75
N ALA A 137 -17.47 32.41 56.68
CA ALA A 137 -18.29 31.90 55.58
C ALA A 137 -19.20 30.75 56.07
N THR A 138 -18.66 29.81 56.84
CA THR A 138 -19.42 28.70 57.42
C THR A 138 -20.41 29.22 58.47
N SER A 139 -19.98 30.12 59.38
CA SER A 139 -20.88 30.73 60.35
C SER A 139 -22.02 31.48 59.70
N SER A 140 -21.79 32.20 58.64
CA SER A 140 -22.84 32.91 57.89
C SER A 140 -23.77 31.96 57.13
N LEU A 141 -23.24 30.86 56.62
CA LEU A 141 -23.98 29.87 55.83
C LEU A 141 -24.98 29.07 56.69
N PHE A 142 -24.59 28.65 57.89
CA PHE A 142 -25.38 27.79 58.75
C PHE A 142 -26.12 28.54 59.85
N GLY A 143 -25.57 29.70 60.26
CA GLY A 143 -26.12 30.46 61.38
C GLY A 143 -26.31 29.60 62.66
N ASP A 144 -27.40 29.83 63.39
CA ASP A 144 -27.77 29.10 64.59
C ASP A 144 -28.26 27.65 64.35
N LYS A 145 -28.08 27.13 63.12
CA LYS A 145 -28.52 25.78 62.74
C LYS A 145 -27.36 24.83 62.44
N LEU A 146 -26.12 25.25 62.70
CA LEU A 146 -24.93 24.50 62.30
C LEU A 146 -24.98 23.03 62.78
N PHE A 147 -25.22 22.81 64.08
CA PHE A 147 -25.34 21.45 64.66
C PHE A 147 -26.44 20.63 63.98
N THR A 148 -27.62 21.25 63.82
CA THR A 148 -28.79 20.56 63.28
C THR A 148 -28.59 20.19 61.80
N GLU A 149 -28.02 21.06 61.01
CA GLU A 149 -27.78 20.81 59.60
C GLU A 149 -26.66 19.76 59.36
N LEU A 150 -25.55 19.86 60.12
CA LEU A 150 -24.48 18.83 60.07
C LEU A 150 -25.01 17.48 60.57
N GLY A 151 -25.86 17.48 61.63
CA GLY A 151 -26.48 16.26 62.13
C GLY A 151 -27.39 15.57 61.12
N LYS A 152 -28.16 16.34 60.33
CA LYS A 152 -28.98 15.78 59.25
C LYS A 152 -28.13 15.06 58.18
N MET A 153 -26.93 15.55 57.90
CA MET A 153 -26.05 14.99 56.88
C MET A 153 -25.62 13.55 57.27
N ILE A 154 -25.42 13.28 58.55
CA ILE A 154 -24.95 11.93 59.03
C ILE A 154 -26.08 11.04 59.55
N ASN A 155 -27.31 11.52 59.58
CA ASN A 155 -28.43 10.81 60.23
C ASN A 155 -28.72 9.44 59.63
N ASN A 156 -28.43 9.26 58.35
CA ASN A 156 -28.62 8.02 57.61
C ASN A 156 -27.35 7.17 57.55
N SER A 157 -26.24 7.62 58.11
CA SER A 157 -24.98 6.84 58.13
C SER A 157 -24.97 5.87 59.31
N HIS A 158 -24.58 4.59 59.05
CA HIS A 158 -24.51 3.53 60.04
C HIS A 158 -23.48 3.83 61.14
N ASN A 159 -22.38 4.52 60.73
CA ASN A 159 -21.31 4.92 61.64
C ASN A 159 -21.46 6.33 62.22
N LYS A 160 -22.56 6.99 61.92
CA LYS A 160 -22.78 8.41 62.27
C LYS A 160 -21.63 9.31 61.83
N ASP A 161 -21.09 9.07 60.65
CA ASP A 161 -20.08 9.88 59.99
C ASP A 161 -20.32 9.89 58.46
N GLY A 162 -19.68 10.83 57.77
CA GLY A 162 -19.75 10.85 56.30
C GLY A 162 -19.18 12.09 55.65
N TRP A 163 -19.03 11.97 54.33
CA TRP A 163 -18.58 13.03 53.42
C TRP A 163 -19.74 13.65 52.69
N PHE A 164 -19.78 15.00 52.63
CA PHE A 164 -20.89 15.77 52.06
C PHE A 164 -20.39 16.94 51.22
N THR A 165 -21.20 17.34 50.23
CA THR A 165 -20.98 18.50 49.41
C THR A 165 -22.33 19.06 48.95
N GLY A 166 -22.33 20.21 48.26
CA GLY A 166 -23.53 20.78 47.66
C GLY A 166 -24.52 21.41 48.63
N TYR A 167 -24.12 21.69 49.89
CA TYR A 167 -24.99 22.41 50.85
C TYR A 167 -25.30 23.82 50.31
N ASN A 168 -26.56 24.17 50.19
CA ASN A 168 -27.06 25.40 49.53
C ASN A 168 -26.48 25.60 48.11
N ASN A 169 -26.39 24.51 47.33
CA ASN A 169 -25.79 24.48 45.98
C ASN A 169 -24.31 24.91 45.95
N ASN A 170 -23.62 24.92 47.09
CA ASN A 170 -22.18 25.17 47.11
C ASN A 170 -21.38 23.86 46.99
N PHE A 171 -21.03 23.47 45.81
CA PHE A 171 -20.21 22.28 45.50
C PHE A 171 -18.70 22.52 45.63
N LYS A 172 -18.30 23.81 45.80
CA LYS A 172 -16.88 24.16 45.99
C LYS A 172 -16.35 23.80 47.38
N ARG A 173 -17.23 23.37 48.29
CA ARG A 173 -16.90 23.03 49.66
C ARG A 173 -17.22 21.55 49.92
N ILE A 174 -16.29 20.86 50.53
CA ILE A 174 -16.40 19.44 50.93
C ILE A 174 -16.35 19.39 52.46
N TYR A 175 -17.27 18.67 53.05
CA TYR A 175 -17.41 18.51 54.46
C TYR A 175 -17.25 17.04 54.86
N TYR A 176 -16.49 16.76 55.93
CA TYR A 176 -16.56 15.51 56.68
C TYR A 176 -17.16 15.81 58.04
N VAL A 177 -18.17 15.05 58.43
CA VAL A 177 -18.87 15.19 59.69
C VAL A 177 -18.84 13.85 60.41
N LYS A 178 -18.58 13.88 61.74
CA LYS A 178 -18.58 12.68 62.60
C LYS A 178 -19.22 13.01 63.94
N SER A 179 -20.10 12.13 64.41
CA SER A 179 -20.65 12.23 65.75
C SER A 179 -19.58 11.88 66.77
N VAL A 180 -19.38 12.78 67.71
CA VAL A 180 -18.53 12.58 68.89
C VAL A 180 -19.33 11.88 70.00
N HIS A 181 -20.40 12.51 70.39
CA HIS A 181 -21.44 11.99 71.29
C HIS A 181 -22.78 12.64 70.88
N ASP A 182 -23.87 12.37 71.57
CA ASP A 182 -25.21 12.80 71.16
C ASP A 182 -25.40 14.33 71.10
N ASN A 183 -24.55 15.12 71.78
CA ASN A 183 -24.60 16.56 71.83
C ASN A 183 -23.44 17.25 71.10
N ALA A 184 -22.50 16.48 70.46
CA ALA A 184 -21.33 17.05 69.85
C ALA A 184 -21.03 16.39 68.50
N LEU A 185 -20.77 17.20 67.47
CA LEU A 185 -20.32 16.78 66.16
C LEU A 185 -18.98 17.41 65.84
N LEU A 186 -18.03 16.56 65.40
CA LEU A 186 -16.82 17.05 64.75
C LEU A 186 -17.16 17.34 63.28
N PHE A 187 -16.56 18.39 62.75
CA PHE A 187 -16.53 18.57 61.34
C PHE A 187 -15.23 19.23 60.86
N ILE A 188 -14.82 18.84 59.68
CA ILE A 188 -13.75 19.46 58.90
C ILE A 188 -14.30 19.86 57.56
N SER A 189 -13.73 20.89 56.96
CA SER A 189 -14.09 21.30 55.62
C SER A 189 -12.89 21.85 54.84
N PHE A 190 -12.87 21.61 53.54
CA PHE A 190 -11.87 22.14 52.64
C PHE A 190 -12.50 22.46 51.29
N TYR A 191 -11.78 23.18 50.41
CA TYR A 191 -12.24 23.49 49.10
C TYR A 191 -11.97 22.33 48.14
N SER A 192 -12.85 22.09 47.17
CA SER A 192 -12.72 21.02 46.18
C SER A 192 -11.45 21.12 45.32
N TYR A 193 -10.89 22.32 45.15
CA TYR A 193 -9.63 22.48 44.41
C TYR A 193 -8.41 21.87 45.12
N GLU A 194 -8.49 21.59 46.43
CA GLU A 194 -7.44 20.85 47.17
C GLU A 194 -7.29 19.41 46.64
N LEU A 195 -8.26 18.91 45.89
CA LEU A 195 -8.19 17.63 45.22
C LEU A 195 -7.33 17.68 43.94
N ASN A 196 -6.77 18.84 43.56
CA ASN A 196 -5.88 18.93 42.40
C ASN A 196 -4.71 17.92 42.51
N ASP A 197 -4.06 17.84 43.66
CA ASP A 197 -2.93 16.91 43.89
C ASP A 197 -3.38 15.45 43.92
N VAL A 198 -4.65 15.19 44.28
CA VAL A 198 -5.22 13.83 44.26
C VAL A 198 -5.47 13.35 42.84
N PHE A 199 -5.88 14.25 41.97
CA PHE A 199 -6.25 14.01 40.57
C PHE A 199 -5.20 14.52 39.60
N ASP A 200 -3.97 14.74 40.05
CA ASP A 200 -2.88 15.10 39.15
C ASP A 200 -2.67 14.03 38.08
N ASN A 201 -2.68 14.48 36.84
CA ASN A 201 -2.68 13.61 35.69
C ASN A 201 -1.30 13.64 35.02
N PRO A 202 -0.70 12.49 34.69
CA PRO A 202 0.53 12.45 33.91
C PRO A 202 0.39 13.26 32.61
N GLU A 203 1.39 14.03 32.24
CA GLU A 203 1.42 14.86 31.02
C GLU A 203 1.05 14.09 29.74
N THR A 204 1.26 12.78 29.74
CA THR A 204 0.94 11.87 28.61
C THR A 204 -0.56 11.77 28.29
N LEU A 205 -1.44 12.26 29.18
CA LEU A 205 -2.89 12.26 28.96
C LEU A 205 -3.49 13.63 29.32
N SER A 206 -2.84 14.70 28.88
CA SER A 206 -3.26 16.09 29.14
C SER A 206 -4.70 16.39 28.73
N ASP A 207 -5.20 15.66 27.72
CA ASP A 207 -6.54 15.86 27.16
C ASP A 207 -7.61 14.99 27.84
N MET A 208 -7.23 14.24 28.86
CA MET A 208 -8.17 13.50 29.69
C MET A 208 -8.79 14.42 30.75
N GLU A 209 -10.11 14.52 30.70
CA GLU A 209 -10.87 15.22 31.72
C GLU A 209 -11.21 14.28 32.88
N ILE A 210 -10.87 14.73 34.11
CA ILE A 210 -11.19 14.02 35.34
C ILE A 210 -12.21 14.83 36.11
N ARG A 211 -13.34 14.20 36.45
CA ARG A 211 -14.39 14.79 37.26
C ARG A 211 -14.72 13.90 38.45
N LEU A 212 -14.93 14.54 39.60
CA LEU A 212 -15.57 13.93 40.77
C LEU A 212 -17.02 14.37 40.79
N LEU A 213 -17.95 13.43 40.87
CA LEU A 213 -19.39 13.70 40.84
C LEU A 213 -20.05 13.21 42.12
N ASP A 214 -21.14 13.89 42.53
CA ASP A 214 -22.04 13.42 43.56
C ASP A 214 -22.96 12.27 43.02
N GLN A 215 -23.82 11.76 43.90
CA GLN A 215 -24.78 10.72 43.55
C GLN A 215 -25.89 11.19 42.57
N ASN A 216 -26.05 12.50 42.35
CA ASN A 216 -26.97 13.11 41.41
C ASN A 216 -26.26 13.53 40.10
N TYR A 217 -24.99 13.14 39.94
CA TYR A 217 -24.12 13.51 38.82
C TYR A 217 -23.79 14.99 38.70
N ASN A 218 -23.87 15.75 39.79
CA ASN A 218 -23.36 17.13 39.84
C ASN A 218 -21.84 17.12 40.07
N THR A 219 -21.11 18.00 39.41
CA THR A 219 -19.65 18.08 39.49
C THR A 219 -19.21 18.64 40.87
N ILE A 220 -18.51 17.83 41.66
CA ILE A 220 -17.83 18.25 42.89
C ILE A 220 -16.48 18.88 42.58
N TYR A 221 -15.74 18.21 41.68
CA TYR A 221 -14.40 18.62 41.25
C TYR A 221 -14.24 18.41 39.73
N SER A 222 -13.64 19.40 39.12
CA SER A 222 -13.08 19.38 37.78
C SER A 222 -11.82 20.24 37.77
N LYS A 223 -10.87 19.97 36.88
CA LYS A 223 -9.70 20.84 36.66
C LYS A 223 -10.13 22.27 36.31
N ASN A 224 -11.26 22.43 35.65
CA ASN A 224 -11.91 23.71 35.46
C ASN A 224 -12.88 24.01 36.64
N SER A 225 -12.41 24.78 37.58
CA SER A 225 -13.16 25.10 38.81
C SER A 225 -14.51 25.79 38.57
N SER A 226 -14.79 26.33 37.36
CA SER A 226 -16.07 26.91 37.01
C SER A 226 -17.19 25.88 36.85
N GLU A 227 -16.85 24.63 36.63
CA GLU A 227 -17.78 23.51 36.45
C GLU A 227 -18.32 22.94 37.79
N ALA A 228 -17.77 23.38 38.91
CA ALA A 228 -18.24 22.91 40.22
C ALA A 228 -19.71 23.32 40.48
N GLY A 229 -20.56 22.32 40.63
CA GLY A 229 -22.01 22.45 40.77
C GLY A 229 -22.80 22.27 39.48
N GLU A 230 -22.11 22.31 38.34
CA GLU A 230 -22.78 22.03 37.06
C GLU A 230 -23.07 20.55 36.94
N PRO A 231 -24.21 20.17 36.38
CA PRO A 231 -24.51 18.78 36.08
C PRO A 231 -23.55 18.25 35.00
N LEU A 232 -23.23 16.96 35.07
CA LEU A 232 -22.47 16.32 34.00
C LEU A 232 -23.19 16.45 32.65
N PRO A 233 -22.49 16.76 31.55
CA PRO A 233 -23.08 16.80 30.22
C PRO A 233 -23.92 15.56 29.93
N GLU A 234 -25.13 15.73 29.39
CA GLU A 234 -26.08 14.62 29.18
C GLU A 234 -25.52 13.51 28.28
N GLU A 235 -24.66 13.87 27.34
CA GLU A 235 -23.97 12.93 26.46
C GLU A 235 -23.08 11.94 27.23
N ILE A 236 -22.44 12.39 28.32
CA ILE A 236 -21.61 11.56 29.17
C ILE A 236 -22.46 10.89 30.24
N ARG A 237 -23.42 11.62 30.81
CA ARG A 237 -24.29 11.12 31.87
C ARG A 237 -25.11 9.91 31.44
N SER A 238 -25.78 9.96 30.30
CA SER A 238 -26.61 8.86 29.78
C SER A 238 -25.82 7.55 29.61
N ARG A 239 -24.50 7.64 29.47
CA ARG A 239 -23.62 6.48 29.29
C ARG A 239 -23.18 5.84 30.61
N ILE A 240 -22.98 6.65 31.64
CA ILE A 240 -22.48 6.15 32.92
C ILE A 240 -23.61 5.81 33.89
N GLU A 241 -24.83 6.24 33.61
CA GLU A 241 -25.98 5.97 34.46
C GLU A 241 -26.22 4.47 34.62
N GLY A 242 -26.30 3.98 35.85
CA GLY A 242 -26.40 2.55 36.17
C GLY A 242 -25.06 1.78 36.15
N HIS A 243 -23.93 2.40 35.79
CA HIS A 243 -22.63 1.78 35.80
C HIS A 243 -21.81 2.22 37.02
N TYR A 244 -21.28 1.26 37.77
CA TYR A 244 -20.49 1.54 38.98
C TYR A 244 -18.99 1.31 38.80
N SER A 245 -18.60 0.58 37.78
CA SER A 245 -17.22 0.36 37.36
C SER A 245 -17.23 -0.12 35.93
N ALA A 246 -16.99 0.76 34.99
CA ALA A 246 -17.01 0.49 33.56
C ALA A 246 -16.10 1.44 32.80
N SER A 247 -15.64 0.96 31.62
CA SER A 247 -15.04 1.83 30.62
C SER A 247 -15.80 1.63 29.31
N LEU A 248 -16.41 2.70 28.83
CA LEU A 248 -17.30 2.71 27.70
C LEU A 248 -16.69 3.57 26.60
N ILE A 249 -16.64 3.03 25.38
CA ILE A 249 -16.16 3.77 24.22
C ILE A 249 -17.28 3.94 23.21
N ASP A 250 -17.39 5.14 22.70
CA ASP A 250 -18.34 5.51 21.67
C ASP A 250 -17.64 6.35 20.58
N ASN A 251 -18.40 6.84 19.60
CA ASN A 251 -17.87 7.67 18.51
C ASN A 251 -17.31 9.01 19.02
N ASP A 252 -17.85 9.55 20.11
CA ASP A 252 -17.51 10.88 20.61
C ASP A 252 -16.59 10.87 21.84
N TYR A 253 -16.80 9.92 22.76
CA TYR A 253 -16.05 9.84 24.01
C TYR A 253 -15.67 8.41 24.41
N LEU A 254 -14.49 8.27 24.99
CA LEU A 254 -14.14 7.16 25.86
C LEU A 254 -14.36 7.62 27.30
N VAL A 255 -15.24 6.96 28.02
CA VAL A 255 -15.58 7.29 29.39
C VAL A 255 -15.28 6.11 30.31
N SER A 256 -14.59 6.37 31.41
CA SER A 256 -14.38 5.41 32.49
C SER A 256 -14.99 5.94 33.78
N VAL A 257 -15.79 5.14 34.45
CA VAL A 257 -16.47 5.49 35.71
C VAL A 257 -16.12 4.51 36.79
N ASN A 258 -15.84 4.99 38.00
CA ASN A 258 -15.65 4.19 39.20
C ASN A 258 -16.37 4.83 40.39
N LYS A 259 -17.14 4.03 41.11
CA LYS A 259 -17.77 4.49 42.34
C LYS A 259 -16.79 4.51 43.51
N CYS A 260 -16.79 5.61 44.27
CA CYS A 260 -16.01 5.84 45.46
C CYS A 260 -16.92 6.33 46.59
N GLY A 261 -17.35 5.43 47.50
CA GLY A 261 -18.36 5.77 48.49
C GLY A 261 -19.68 6.19 47.82
N ASN A 262 -20.16 7.39 48.12
CA ASN A 262 -21.35 8.01 47.50
C ASN A 262 -21.06 8.84 46.25
N TRP A 263 -19.79 8.88 45.81
CA TRP A 263 -19.32 9.69 44.68
C TRP A 263 -18.86 8.84 43.51
N TYR A 264 -18.71 9.49 42.36
CA TYR A 264 -18.18 8.83 41.16
C TYR A 264 -16.96 9.56 40.67
N VAL A 265 -15.88 8.82 40.41
CA VAL A 265 -14.71 9.33 39.68
C VAL A 265 -14.93 8.99 38.21
N VAL A 266 -14.98 10.01 37.37
CA VAL A 266 -15.21 9.87 35.93
C VAL A 266 -14.03 10.45 35.19
N CYS A 267 -13.46 9.64 34.30
CA CYS A 267 -12.43 10.05 33.35
C CYS A 267 -13.04 10.00 31.95
N SER A 268 -12.96 11.09 31.20
CA SER A 268 -13.45 11.17 29.83
C SER A 268 -12.38 11.69 28.88
N ILE A 269 -12.27 11.04 27.70
CA ILE A 269 -11.37 11.43 26.61
C ILE A 269 -12.20 11.54 25.33
N PRO A 270 -12.17 12.69 24.61
CA PRO A 270 -12.79 12.78 23.30
C PRO A 270 -12.14 11.79 22.31
N THR A 271 -12.94 10.94 21.66
CA THR A 271 -12.44 9.95 20.68
C THR A 271 -11.77 10.59 19.48
N LYS A 272 -12.09 11.85 19.18
CA LYS A 272 -11.44 12.64 18.14
C LYS A 272 -9.92 12.76 18.34
N ILE A 273 -9.47 12.82 19.58
CA ILE A 273 -8.03 12.87 19.91
C ILE A 273 -7.37 11.53 19.58
N ILE A 274 -8.03 10.44 19.96
CA ILE A 274 -7.59 9.07 19.63
C ILE A 274 -7.57 8.87 18.11
N LEU A 275 -8.52 9.45 17.37
CA LEU A 275 -8.63 9.38 15.93
C LEU A 275 -7.53 10.19 15.20
N ASN A 276 -7.05 11.29 15.77
CA ASN A 276 -5.94 12.07 15.18
C ASN A 276 -4.64 11.27 15.19
N GLU A 277 -4.28 10.67 16.31
CA GLU A 277 -3.11 9.75 16.36
C GLU A 277 -3.26 8.56 15.41
N LYS A 278 -4.49 8.06 15.25
CA LYS A 278 -4.80 7.01 14.27
C LYS A 278 -4.54 7.48 12.84
N ASN A 279 -4.87 8.71 12.48
CA ASN A 279 -4.68 9.24 11.13
C ASN A 279 -3.20 9.28 10.74
N ASP A 280 -2.32 9.63 11.66
CA ASP A 280 -0.87 9.61 11.42
C ASP A 280 -0.36 8.19 11.14
N VAL A 281 -0.72 7.23 11.98
CA VAL A 281 -0.38 5.81 11.77
C VAL A 281 -0.96 5.29 10.46
N THR A 282 -2.19 5.68 10.14
CA THR A 282 -2.87 5.27 8.90
C THR A 282 -2.15 5.82 7.67
N SER A 283 -1.74 7.08 7.69
CA SER A 283 -0.98 7.72 6.61
C SER A 283 0.37 7.04 6.40
N TYR A 284 1.07 6.69 7.48
CA TYR A 284 2.31 5.92 7.43
C TYR A 284 2.12 4.53 6.80
N LEU A 285 1.08 3.82 7.16
CA LEU A 285 0.77 2.49 6.61
C LEU A 285 0.45 2.56 5.11
N TYR A 286 -0.29 3.55 4.66
CA TYR A 286 -0.55 3.74 3.23
C TYR A 286 0.72 4.12 2.48
N LEU A 287 1.54 5.02 2.99
CA LEU A 287 2.78 5.44 2.36
C LEU A 287 3.77 4.26 2.22
N THR A 288 4.02 3.54 3.30
CA THR A 288 4.93 2.37 3.28
C THR A 288 4.42 1.25 2.37
N SER A 289 3.11 1.01 2.36
CA SER A 289 2.46 0.04 1.47
C SER A 289 2.61 0.45 -0.01
N ALA A 290 2.42 1.73 -0.34
CA ALA A 290 2.58 2.25 -1.70
C ALA A 290 4.04 2.12 -2.17
N ILE A 291 5.01 2.47 -1.33
CA ILE A 291 6.44 2.32 -1.64
C ILE A 291 6.79 0.84 -1.86
N ALA A 292 6.34 -0.06 -0.98
CA ALA A 292 6.58 -1.49 -1.11
C ALA A 292 5.99 -2.06 -2.42
N ALA A 293 4.77 -1.63 -2.79
CA ALA A 293 4.14 -2.03 -4.05
C ALA A 293 4.92 -1.53 -5.27
N LEU A 294 5.39 -0.29 -5.26
CA LEU A 294 6.21 0.26 -6.34
C LEU A 294 7.54 -0.48 -6.51
N VAL A 295 8.23 -0.77 -5.40
CA VAL A 295 9.47 -1.57 -5.42
C VAL A 295 9.21 -2.97 -5.96
N ALA A 296 8.15 -3.64 -5.51
CA ALA A 296 7.79 -4.97 -6.00
C ALA A 296 7.49 -4.97 -7.50
N ILE A 297 6.74 -3.99 -8.01
CA ILE A 297 6.44 -3.84 -9.44
C ILE A 297 7.73 -3.60 -10.25
N ALA A 298 8.64 -2.75 -9.76
CA ALA A 298 9.92 -2.49 -10.42
C ALA A 298 10.78 -3.76 -10.51
N VAL A 299 10.90 -4.50 -9.41
CA VAL A 299 11.64 -5.77 -9.36
C VAL A 299 10.99 -6.81 -10.30
N GLY A 300 9.68 -6.97 -10.26
CA GLY A 300 8.96 -7.90 -11.14
C GLY A 300 9.11 -7.54 -12.62
N SER A 301 9.08 -6.27 -12.97
CA SER A 301 9.31 -5.78 -14.33
C SER A 301 10.73 -6.07 -14.81
N TYR A 302 11.73 -5.88 -13.95
CA TYR A 302 13.12 -6.19 -14.24
C TYR A 302 13.34 -7.70 -14.43
N LEU A 303 12.77 -8.53 -13.57
CA LEU A 303 12.82 -9.99 -13.71
C LEU A 303 12.13 -10.47 -15.00
N SER A 304 10.97 -9.91 -15.33
CA SER A 304 10.28 -10.19 -16.59
C SER A 304 11.16 -9.87 -17.81
N TYR A 305 11.86 -8.73 -17.77
CA TYR A 305 12.80 -8.36 -18.82
C TYR A 305 13.94 -9.39 -18.96
N LEU A 306 14.54 -9.82 -17.85
CA LEU A 306 15.64 -10.81 -17.87
C LEU A 306 15.19 -12.16 -18.42
N LEU A 307 13.96 -12.60 -18.10
CA LEU A 307 13.43 -13.90 -18.55
C LEU A 307 13.07 -13.90 -20.05
N ILE A 308 12.58 -12.77 -20.58
CA ILE A 308 12.15 -12.68 -21.99
C ILE A 308 13.30 -12.48 -22.95
N LYS A 309 14.38 -11.84 -22.52
CA LYS A 309 15.56 -11.60 -23.38
C LYS A 309 16.11 -12.88 -24.05
N PRO A 310 16.39 -14.00 -23.33
CA PRO A 310 16.87 -15.23 -23.96
C PRO A 310 15.83 -15.89 -24.88
N VAL A 311 14.55 -15.79 -24.55
CA VAL A 311 13.46 -16.34 -25.40
C VAL A 311 13.43 -15.62 -26.74
N LYS A 312 13.57 -14.30 -26.76
CA LYS A 312 13.61 -13.51 -27.99
C LYS A 312 14.81 -13.86 -28.86
N ILE A 313 15.98 -14.10 -28.27
CA ILE A 313 17.19 -14.51 -29.00
C ILE A 313 16.95 -15.89 -29.63
N LEU A 314 16.39 -16.82 -28.85
CA LEU A 314 16.13 -18.20 -29.33
C LEU A 314 15.13 -18.22 -30.49
N VAL A 315 14.05 -17.43 -30.40
CA VAL A 315 13.05 -17.34 -31.47
C VAL A 315 13.68 -16.77 -32.75
N ASN A 316 14.46 -15.70 -32.66
CA ASN A 316 15.20 -15.15 -33.81
C ASN A 316 16.16 -16.16 -34.44
N ASP A 317 16.89 -16.93 -33.61
CA ASP A 317 17.81 -17.96 -34.11
C ASP A 317 17.07 -19.09 -34.84
N LEU A 318 15.91 -19.49 -34.29
CA LEU A 318 15.06 -20.51 -34.94
C LEU A 318 14.48 -20.01 -36.28
N GLU A 319 14.00 -18.77 -36.34
CA GLU A 319 13.49 -18.16 -37.57
C GLU A 319 14.58 -18.02 -38.62
N ASN A 320 15.78 -17.57 -38.25
CA ASN A 320 16.92 -17.50 -39.16
C ASN A 320 17.33 -18.88 -39.73
N LYS A 321 17.34 -19.92 -38.87
CA LYS A 321 17.61 -21.30 -39.30
C LYS A 321 16.52 -21.88 -40.19
N ALA A 322 15.30 -21.40 -40.05
CA ALA A 322 14.17 -21.84 -40.87
C ALA A 322 14.04 -21.10 -42.20
N SER A 323 14.67 -19.93 -42.38
CA SER A 323 14.54 -19.07 -43.57
C SER A 323 15.69 -19.13 -44.55
N THR A 324 16.86 -19.73 -44.16
CA THR A 324 18.04 -19.80 -45.01
C THR A 324 18.36 -21.24 -45.47
N ASP A 325 18.90 -21.38 -46.70
CA ASP A 325 19.51 -22.61 -47.16
C ASP A 325 20.88 -22.81 -46.46
N ARG A 326 21.07 -23.97 -45.83
CA ARG A 326 22.24 -24.25 -44.98
C ARG A 326 23.58 -24.31 -45.74
N LEU A 327 23.52 -24.65 -47.02
CA LEU A 327 24.72 -24.80 -47.84
C LEU A 327 25.19 -23.45 -48.39
N THR A 328 24.27 -22.69 -48.96
CA THR A 328 24.56 -21.45 -49.72
C THR A 328 24.41 -20.16 -48.92
N GLY A 329 23.69 -20.22 -47.76
CA GLY A 329 23.44 -19.07 -46.90
C GLY A 329 22.54 -17.99 -47.51
N ILE A 330 21.86 -18.27 -48.63
CA ILE A 330 20.78 -17.43 -49.21
C ILE A 330 19.42 -17.90 -48.69
N ASN A 331 18.32 -17.26 -49.10
CA ASN A 331 17.00 -17.72 -48.68
C ASN A 331 16.73 -19.15 -49.18
N ASN A 332 16.10 -19.95 -48.36
CA ASN A 332 15.56 -21.23 -48.84
C ASN A 332 14.28 -20.99 -49.65
N LYS A 333 13.76 -22.04 -50.28
CA LYS A 333 12.57 -21.99 -51.12
C LYS A 333 11.40 -21.25 -50.46
N LEU A 334 11.06 -21.64 -49.22
CA LEU A 334 9.89 -21.08 -48.52
C LEU A 334 10.06 -19.59 -48.25
N ALA A 335 11.22 -19.20 -47.77
CA ALA A 335 11.52 -17.79 -47.50
C ALA A 335 11.55 -16.93 -48.75
N PHE A 336 12.14 -17.46 -49.83
CA PHE A 336 12.17 -16.78 -51.13
C PHE A 336 10.76 -16.55 -51.69
N GLU A 337 9.93 -17.61 -51.73
CA GLU A 337 8.55 -17.53 -52.21
C GLU A 337 7.72 -16.54 -51.41
N GLU A 338 7.84 -16.51 -50.08
CA GLU A 338 7.13 -15.60 -49.20
C GLU A 338 7.56 -14.13 -49.42
N LEU A 339 8.88 -13.89 -49.44
CA LEU A 339 9.44 -12.57 -49.61
C LEU A 339 9.11 -12.00 -51.00
N SER A 340 9.31 -12.80 -52.03
CA SER A 340 9.07 -12.42 -53.45
C SER A 340 7.59 -12.24 -53.72
N GLY A 341 6.73 -13.13 -53.21
CA GLY A 341 5.27 -12.98 -53.32
C GLY A 341 4.78 -11.70 -52.65
N SER A 342 5.22 -11.44 -51.40
CA SER A 342 4.88 -10.23 -50.69
C SER A 342 5.39 -8.96 -51.39
N CYS A 343 6.54 -9.02 -52.06
CA CYS A 343 7.07 -7.88 -52.82
C CYS A 343 6.18 -7.61 -54.02
N ILE A 344 5.87 -8.60 -54.84
CA ILE A 344 5.04 -8.48 -56.05
C ILE A 344 3.62 -7.97 -55.66
N ASP A 345 2.98 -8.56 -54.65
CA ASP A 345 1.63 -8.20 -54.20
C ASP A 345 1.53 -6.75 -53.74
N ASN A 346 2.64 -6.17 -53.24
CA ASN A 346 2.69 -4.76 -52.82
C ASN A 346 3.27 -3.82 -53.88
N THR A 347 3.66 -4.33 -55.07
CA THR A 347 4.22 -3.51 -56.14
C THR A 347 3.10 -2.93 -56.99
N PRO A 348 3.04 -1.61 -57.19
CA PRO A 348 2.10 -1.02 -58.11
C PRO A 348 2.36 -1.47 -59.57
N GLN A 349 1.30 -1.57 -60.37
CA GLN A 349 1.40 -2.04 -61.80
C GLN A 349 2.21 -1.13 -62.75
N TRP A 350 2.60 0.05 -62.28
CA TRP A 350 3.47 0.97 -63.04
C TRP A 350 4.95 0.82 -62.64
N GLU A 351 5.26 0.02 -61.62
CA GLU A 351 6.64 -0.37 -61.26
C GLU A 351 6.99 -1.72 -61.90
N HIS A 352 8.19 -1.83 -62.46
CA HIS A 352 8.66 -3.04 -63.13
C HIS A 352 9.61 -3.85 -62.23
N LYS A 353 9.46 -5.15 -62.21
CA LYS A 353 10.30 -6.09 -61.47
C LYS A 353 10.65 -7.26 -62.42
N ALA A 354 11.75 -7.98 -62.17
CA ALA A 354 12.09 -9.18 -62.94
C ALA A 354 12.27 -10.37 -62.02
N LEU A 355 11.63 -11.47 -62.36
CA LEU A 355 11.89 -12.74 -61.74
C LEU A 355 12.84 -13.52 -62.65
N ILE A 356 13.91 -14.07 -62.09
CA ILE A 356 14.93 -14.86 -62.75
C ILE A 356 14.95 -16.24 -62.07
N ILE A 357 14.85 -17.31 -62.87
CA ILE A 357 15.12 -18.68 -62.43
C ILE A 357 16.35 -19.14 -63.17
N LEU A 358 17.29 -19.67 -62.47
CA LEU A 358 18.53 -20.19 -63.03
C LEU A 358 18.79 -21.60 -62.53
N ASP A 359 19.37 -22.42 -63.40
CA ASP A 359 19.70 -23.83 -63.13
C ASP A 359 21.11 -24.09 -63.66
N ILE A 360 21.92 -24.77 -62.85
CA ILE A 360 23.32 -25.09 -63.23
C ILE A 360 23.33 -26.22 -64.25
N ASP A 361 23.81 -25.96 -65.43
CA ASP A 361 23.85 -26.94 -66.49
C ASP A 361 24.71 -28.16 -66.11
N ASP A 362 24.17 -29.33 -66.34
CA ASP A 362 24.86 -30.63 -66.16
C ASP A 362 25.44 -30.81 -64.74
N PHE A 363 24.80 -30.20 -63.69
CA PHE A 363 25.24 -30.28 -62.31
C PHE A 363 25.44 -31.73 -61.81
N LYS A 364 24.60 -32.66 -62.28
CA LYS A 364 24.75 -34.05 -61.95
C LYS A 364 26.12 -34.61 -62.49
N SER A 365 26.56 -34.19 -63.66
CA SER A 365 27.83 -34.57 -64.21
C SER A 365 29.04 -34.06 -63.37
N VAL A 366 28.87 -32.86 -62.78
CA VAL A 366 29.85 -32.32 -61.81
C VAL A 366 29.96 -33.24 -60.59
N ASN A 367 28.81 -33.61 -60.03
CA ASN A 367 28.80 -34.55 -58.90
C ASN A 367 29.39 -35.94 -59.26
N ASP A 368 29.02 -36.48 -60.43
CA ASP A 368 29.43 -37.79 -60.85
C ASP A 368 30.93 -37.83 -61.18
N ASN A 369 31.52 -36.76 -61.73
CA ASN A 369 32.92 -36.73 -62.14
C ASN A 369 33.89 -36.26 -61.06
N TYR A 370 33.41 -35.34 -60.16
CA TYR A 370 34.27 -34.62 -59.20
C TYR A 370 33.86 -34.86 -57.75
N GLY A 371 32.74 -35.57 -57.52
CA GLY A 371 32.21 -35.89 -56.22
C GLY A 371 31.31 -34.83 -55.62
N HIS A 372 30.47 -35.21 -54.66
CA HIS A 372 29.51 -34.37 -54.04
C HIS A 372 30.13 -33.12 -53.35
N ALA A 373 31.34 -33.21 -52.85
CA ALA A 373 32.04 -32.08 -52.23
C ALA A 373 32.35 -30.97 -53.26
N ALA A 374 32.63 -31.32 -54.52
CA ALA A 374 32.81 -30.34 -55.59
C ALA A 374 31.45 -29.69 -55.99
N GLY A 375 30.39 -30.51 -56.05
CA GLY A 375 29.03 -29.98 -56.24
C GLY A 375 28.56 -29.04 -55.16
N ASP A 376 28.81 -29.42 -53.89
CA ASP A 376 28.48 -28.51 -52.75
C ASP A 376 29.28 -27.20 -52.79
N LYS A 377 30.56 -27.28 -53.20
CA LYS A 377 31.40 -26.06 -53.38
C LYS A 377 30.82 -25.18 -54.51
N LEU A 378 30.45 -25.77 -55.63
CA LEU A 378 29.82 -25.06 -56.75
C LEU A 378 28.53 -24.37 -56.34
N LEU A 379 27.64 -25.06 -55.63
CA LEU A 379 26.39 -24.47 -55.14
C LEU A 379 26.64 -23.30 -54.20
N LYS A 380 27.64 -23.43 -53.30
CA LYS A 380 28.01 -22.34 -52.38
C LYS A 380 28.57 -21.11 -53.16
N GLU A 381 29.49 -21.35 -54.08
CA GLU A 381 30.05 -20.27 -54.90
C GLU A 381 28.97 -19.61 -55.77
N THR A 382 28.03 -20.38 -56.35
CA THR A 382 26.89 -19.83 -57.08
C THR A 382 26.08 -18.87 -56.19
N GLY A 383 25.80 -19.28 -54.94
CA GLY A 383 25.10 -18.42 -53.98
C GLY A 383 25.89 -17.14 -53.68
N ASP A 384 27.20 -17.22 -53.52
CA ASP A 384 28.08 -16.09 -53.22
C ASP A 384 28.23 -15.16 -54.45
N ILE A 385 28.29 -15.71 -55.67
CA ILE A 385 28.27 -14.93 -56.90
C ILE A 385 26.96 -14.15 -57.03
N LEU A 386 25.81 -14.82 -56.81
CA LEU A 386 24.52 -14.15 -56.87
C LEU A 386 24.42 -12.98 -55.88
N LYS A 387 24.92 -13.15 -54.65
CA LYS A 387 24.99 -12.03 -53.65
C LYS A 387 25.91 -10.88 -54.07
N THR A 388 26.91 -11.18 -54.91
CA THR A 388 27.86 -10.19 -55.38
C THR A 388 27.35 -9.43 -56.61
N VAL A 389 26.66 -10.13 -57.49
CA VAL A 389 26.13 -9.58 -58.77
C VAL A 389 24.85 -8.79 -58.54
N PHE A 390 23.95 -9.28 -57.70
CA PHE A 390 22.66 -8.63 -57.46
C PHE A 390 22.73 -7.72 -56.23
N SER A 391 21.79 -6.75 -56.17
CA SER A 391 21.72 -5.76 -55.09
C SER A 391 21.30 -6.39 -53.75
N GLN A 392 21.63 -5.72 -52.64
CA GLN A 392 21.14 -6.10 -51.30
C GLN A 392 19.61 -5.96 -51.17
N ASP A 393 18.97 -5.18 -52.06
CA ASP A 393 17.51 -5.01 -52.08
C ASP A 393 16.82 -6.11 -52.89
N ASP A 394 17.58 -6.92 -53.67
CA ASP A 394 17.04 -8.03 -54.45
C ASP A 394 16.89 -9.30 -53.55
N TYR A 395 15.86 -10.08 -53.85
CA TYR A 395 15.63 -11.32 -53.10
C TYR A 395 16.31 -12.48 -53.86
N ILE A 396 17.20 -13.19 -53.19
CA ILE A 396 17.96 -14.31 -53.76
C ILE A 396 17.62 -15.57 -52.95
N GLY A 397 17.26 -16.66 -53.59
CA GLY A 397 16.91 -17.90 -52.95
C GLY A 397 17.33 -19.15 -53.73
N ARG A 398 17.54 -20.27 -53.02
CA ARG A 398 17.73 -21.62 -53.59
C ARG A 398 16.42 -22.37 -53.47
N ILE A 399 15.83 -22.77 -54.57
CA ILE A 399 14.50 -23.38 -54.62
C ILE A 399 14.51 -24.88 -54.89
N GLY A 400 15.60 -25.40 -55.39
CA GLY A 400 15.79 -26.81 -55.70
C GLY A 400 17.24 -27.29 -55.50
N GLY A 401 17.62 -28.45 -55.99
CA GLY A 401 18.96 -28.99 -55.87
C GLY A 401 20.03 -28.06 -56.45
N ASP A 402 19.91 -27.70 -57.69
CA ASP A 402 20.77 -26.84 -58.50
C ASP A 402 20.07 -25.61 -59.04
N GLU A 403 18.82 -25.39 -58.60
CA GLU A 403 17.98 -24.26 -59.02
C GLU A 403 18.03 -23.11 -58.04
N PHE A 404 18.23 -21.89 -58.55
CA PHE A 404 18.25 -20.63 -57.83
C PHE A 404 17.26 -19.64 -58.44
N CYS A 405 16.78 -18.78 -57.60
CA CYS A 405 15.90 -17.68 -58.02
C CYS A 405 16.39 -16.34 -57.55
N VAL A 406 16.15 -15.32 -58.34
CA VAL A 406 16.35 -13.91 -57.98
C VAL A 406 15.12 -13.11 -58.37
N LEU A 407 14.57 -12.35 -57.42
CA LEU A 407 13.62 -11.29 -57.74
C LEU A 407 14.36 -9.96 -57.67
N VAL A 408 14.48 -9.32 -58.85
CA VAL A 408 15.09 -7.99 -58.96
C VAL A 408 14.10 -6.94 -58.51
N ASN A 409 14.45 -6.23 -57.44
CA ASN A 409 13.58 -5.26 -56.78
C ASN A 409 14.07 -3.81 -56.98
N THR A 410 14.56 -3.50 -58.17
CA THR A 410 14.97 -2.13 -58.53
C THR A 410 13.77 -1.27 -58.84
N LYS A 411 13.94 0.06 -58.67
CA LYS A 411 12.93 1.08 -59.03
C LYS A 411 13.22 1.63 -60.38
N LEU A 412 13.17 0.81 -61.44
CA LEU A 412 13.28 1.21 -62.81
C LEU A 412 11.88 1.51 -63.34
N SER A 413 11.77 2.57 -64.20
CA SER A 413 10.48 3.10 -64.64
C SER A 413 10.07 2.63 -66.03
N SER A 414 10.94 1.90 -66.72
CA SER A 414 10.60 1.32 -68.03
C SER A 414 11.03 -0.14 -68.13
N THR A 415 10.28 -0.90 -68.90
CA THR A 415 10.55 -2.30 -69.20
C THR A 415 11.88 -2.48 -69.92
N GLU A 416 12.21 -1.55 -70.81
CA GLU A 416 13.47 -1.58 -71.57
C GLU A 416 14.68 -1.39 -70.66
N GLU A 417 14.65 -0.41 -69.73
CA GLU A 417 15.73 -0.21 -68.76
C GLU A 417 15.90 -1.46 -67.86
N LEU A 418 14.79 -2.08 -67.44
CA LEU A 418 14.83 -3.31 -66.61
C LEU A 418 15.40 -4.46 -67.42
N GLN A 419 15.04 -4.63 -68.68
CA GLN A 419 15.58 -5.68 -69.55
C GLN A 419 17.09 -5.51 -69.75
N GLU A 420 17.56 -4.28 -69.98
CA GLU A 420 19.00 -3.99 -70.11
C GLU A 420 19.72 -4.31 -68.79
N TYR A 421 19.20 -3.82 -67.68
CA TYR A 421 19.78 -4.09 -66.33
C TYR A 421 19.88 -5.60 -66.04
N VAL A 422 18.80 -6.35 -66.24
CA VAL A 422 18.75 -7.77 -65.98
C VAL A 422 19.70 -8.54 -66.92
N THR A 423 19.77 -8.09 -68.18
CA THR A 423 20.72 -8.66 -69.18
C THR A 423 22.16 -8.48 -68.71
N ASP A 424 22.56 -7.31 -68.28
CA ASP A 424 23.89 -7.02 -67.77
C ASP A 424 24.20 -7.88 -66.53
N LYS A 425 23.23 -8.06 -65.64
CA LYS A 425 23.39 -8.91 -64.43
C LYS A 425 23.50 -10.39 -64.79
N CYS A 426 22.76 -10.88 -65.75
CA CYS A 426 22.87 -12.25 -66.21
C CYS A 426 24.23 -12.52 -66.87
N VAL A 427 24.69 -11.60 -67.73
CA VAL A 427 26.02 -11.71 -68.35
C VAL A 427 27.13 -11.65 -67.30
N GLU A 428 27.06 -10.72 -66.35
CA GLU A 428 28.03 -10.64 -65.26
C GLU A 428 28.04 -11.94 -64.43
N PHE A 429 26.89 -12.53 -64.12
CA PHE A 429 26.77 -13.80 -63.41
C PHE A 429 27.41 -14.93 -64.19
N GLU A 430 27.09 -15.11 -65.47
CA GLU A 430 27.64 -16.13 -66.36
C GLU A 430 29.17 -16.05 -66.44
N VAL A 431 29.74 -14.84 -66.62
CA VAL A 431 31.21 -14.63 -66.62
C VAL A 431 31.84 -15.07 -65.33
N ARG A 432 31.24 -14.73 -64.19
CA ARG A 432 31.79 -15.15 -62.89
C ARG A 432 31.62 -16.64 -62.64
N LEU A 433 30.51 -17.22 -63.05
CA LEU A 433 30.26 -18.65 -62.91
C LEU A 433 31.25 -19.49 -63.76
N HIS A 434 31.54 -19.04 -64.99
CA HIS A 434 32.55 -19.65 -65.85
C HIS A 434 33.96 -19.61 -65.25
N SER A 435 34.24 -18.65 -64.40
CA SER A 435 35.52 -18.43 -63.74
C SER A 435 35.63 -19.18 -62.41
N CYS A 436 34.63 -19.98 -62.00
CA CYS A 436 34.64 -20.73 -60.76
C CYS A 436 35.72 -21.83 -60.80
N ASP A 437 36.62 -21.77 -59.84
CA ASP A 437 37.70 -22.78 -59.67
C ASP A 437 37.21 -23.90 -58.78
N LEU A 438 36.68 -24.95 -59.34
CA LEU A 438 36.10 -26.08 -58.60
C LEU A 438 37.15 -27.12 -58.16
N THR A 439 38.24 -27.28 -58.88
CA THR A 439 39.31 -28.25 -58.59
C THR A 439 40.70 -27.70 -58.93
N THR A 440 41.71 -28.07 -58.17
CA THR A 440 43.09 -27.67 -58.41
C THR A 440 43.75 -28.37 -59.62
N GLU A 441 43.06 -29.30 -60.32
CA GLU A 441 43.69 -30.16 -61.30
C GLU A 441 43.11 -30.05 -62.71
N LYS A 442 41.93 -29.43 -62.95
CA LYS A 442 41.32 -29.24 -64.28
C LYS A 442 40.42 -27.99 -64.32
N ASP A 443 40.50 -27.26 -65.42
CA ASP A 443 39.54 -26.19 -65.77
C ASP A 443 38.18 -26.85 -66.08
N VAL A 444 37.25 -26.70 -65.16
CA VAL A 444 35.86 -27.15 -65.30
C VAL A 444 35.04 -25.91 -65.68
N SER A 445 34.63 -25.80 -66.91
CA SER A 445 33.73 -24.72 -67.37
C SER A 445 32.30 -25.08 -66.99
N VAL A 446 31.74 -24.36 -66.05
CA VAL A 446 30.35 -24.48 -65.60
C VAL A 446 29.52 -23.42 -66.30
N THR A 447 28.36 -23.81 -66.81
CA THR A 447 27.38 -22.89 -67.38
C THR A 447 26.04 -23.00 -66.68
N SER A 448 25.18 -22.05 -66.92
CA SER A 448 23.79 -22.07 -66.44
C SER A 448 22.77 -21.80 -67.54
N SER A 449 21.61 -22.33 -67.36
CA SER A 449 20.42 -21.94 -68.14
C SER A 449 19.56 -20.97 -67.31
N ILE A 450 19.13 -19.88 -67.87
CA ILE A 450 18.42 -18.84 -67.17
C ILE A 450 17.10 -18.52 -67.88
N GLY A 451 16.00 -18.47 -67.13
CA GLY A 451 14.71 -17.97 -67.56
C GLY A 451 14.39 -16.66 -66.84
N ILE A 452 13.78 -15.72 -67.53
CA ILE A 452 13.46 -14.38 -67.04
C ILE A 452 12.01 -14.05 -67.38
N ALA A 453 11.24 -13.56 -66.41
CA ALA A 453 9.89 -13.03 -66.59
C ALA A 453 9.77 -11.64 -65.94
N LEU A 454 9.03 -10.73 -66.58
CA LEU A 454 8.88 -9.34 -66.19
C LEU A 454 7.51 -9.09 -65.60
N PHE A 455 7.48 -8.37 -64.50
CA PHE A 455 6.24 -7.83 -63.90
C PHE A 455 6.06 -6.38 -64.33
N PRO A 456 4.87 -5.99 -64.76
CA PRO A 456 3.63 -6.78 -64.76
C PRO A 456 3.33 -7.47 -66.13
N GLU A 457 4.25 -7.42 -67.11
CA GLU A 457 4.04 -7.82 -68.50
C GLU A 457 3.77 -9.34 -68.61
N ASP A 458 4.52 -10.17 -67.88
CA ASP A 458 4.48 -11.62 -68.02
C ASP A 458 3.69 -12.30 -66.91
N GLY A 459 3.16 -11.54 -65.96
CA GLY A 459 2.32 -12.04 -64.87
C GLY A 459 1.93 -10.95 -63.88
N SER A 460 0.73 -11.07 -63.31
CA SER A 460 0.17 -10.11 -62.35
C SER A 460 0.47 -10.50 -60.89
N ASN A 461 0.98 -11.67 -60.61
CA ASN A 461 1.33 -12.19 -59.28
C ASN A 461 2.53 -13.14 -59.39
N PHE A 462 3.11 -13.50 -58.22
CA PHE A 462 4.32 -14.34 -58.16
C PHE A 462 4.12 -15.68 -58.88
N SER A 463 2.97 -16.34 -58.74
CA SER A 463 2.71 -17.66 -59.33
C SER A 463 2.69 -17.61 -60.86
N GLU A 464 2.12 -16.53 -61.45
CA GLU A 464 2.11 -16.35 -62.90
C GLU A 464 3.52 -16.05 -63.44
N LEU A 465 4.25 -15.15 -62.79
CA LEU A 465 5.63 -14.83 -63.11
C LEU A 465 6.53 -16.06 -63.03
N TYR A 466 6.37 -16.87 -61.94
CA TYR A 466 7.14 -18.10 -61.79
C TYR A 466 6.92 -19.07 -62.93
N LYS A 467 5.67 -19.28 -63.35
CA LYS A 467 5.33 -20.15 -64.50
C LYS A 467 5.89 -19.60 -65.81
N ALA A 468 5.84 -18.31 -66.03
CA ALA A 468 6.40 -17.65 -67.20
C ALA A 468 7.94 -17.81 -67.25
N CYS A 469 8.58 -17.57 -66.11
CA CYS A 469 10.00 -17.70 -65.90
C CYS A 469 10.49 -19.15 -66.12
N ASP A 470 9.75 -20.15 -65.61
CA ASP A 470 10.04 -21.58 -65.78
C ASP A 470 9.94 -22.00 -67.28
N LYS A 471 8.95 -21.54 -68.03
CA LYS A 471 8.88 -21.75 -69.49
C LYS A 471 10.08 -21.14 -70.24
N ALA A 472 10.51 -19.94 -69.81
CA ALA A 472 11.71 -19.32 -70.41
C ALA A 472 12.99 -20.12 -70.06
N LEU A 473 13.10 -20.65 -68.86
CA LEU A 473 14.21 -21.56 -68.44
C LEU A 473 14.21 -22.83 -69.27
N TYR A 474 13.05 -23.46 -69.41
CA TYR A 474 12.95 -24.67 -70.26
C TYR A 474 13.36 -24.38 -71.72
N PHE A 475 12.93 -23.22 -72.26
CA PHE A 475 13.36 -22.79 -73.59
C PHE A 475 14.89 -22.61 -73.69
N SER A 476 15.54 -22.01 -72.69
CA SER A 476 17.00 -21.89 -72.59
C SER A 476 17.69 -23.27 -72.63
N LYS A 477 17.19 -24.22 -71.83
CA LYS A 477 17.69 -25.59 -71.78
C LYS A 477 17.49 -26.30 -73.13
N SER A 478 16.33 -26.19 -73.83
CA SER A 478 16.01 -26.82 -75.08
C SER A 478 16.81 -26.29 -76.26
N LYS A 479 17.25 -25.04 -76.23
CA LYS A 479 18.04 -24.38 -77.27
C LYS A 479 19.55 -24.57 -77.11
N GLY A 480 19.99 -25.47 -76.23
CA GLY A 480 21.40 -25.88 -76.13
C GLY A 480 22.10 -25.33 -74.88
N LYS A 481 21.38 -24.94 -73.84
CA LYS A 481 21.88 -24.48 -72.55
C LYS A 481 22.80 -23.22 -72.66
N ASN A 482 23.49 -22.85 -71.60
CA ASN A 482 24.47 -21.76 -71.55
C ASN A 482 23.88 -20.43 -72.11
N ARG A 483 22.71 -20.03 -71.64
CA ARG A 483 22.03 -18.86 -72.11
C ARG A 483 20.94 -18.37 -71.18
N TYR A 484 20.56 -17.13 -71.31
CA TYR A 484 19.34 -16.57 -70.73
C TYR A 484 18.27 -16.39 -71.80
N SER A 485 17.00 -16.45 -71.39
CA SER A 485 15.85 -16.15 -72.26
C SER A 485 14.80 -15.41 -71.47
N PHE A 486 14.31 -14.28 -72.07
CA PHE A 486 13.10 -13.64 -71.56
C PHE A 486 11.88 -14.41 -72.02
N TYR A 487 10.88 -14.52 -71.18
CA TYR A 487 9.64 -15.20 -71.53
C TYR A 487 8.97 -14.58 -72.73
N LYS A 488 8.39 -15.40 -73.57
CA LYS A 488 7.51 -15.05 -74.67
C LYS A 488 6.32 -16.01 -74.69
N PRO A 489 5.11 -15.52 -75.08
CA PRO A 489 3.88 -16.34 -75.03
C PRO A 489 3.90 -17.58 -75.89
N ASP A 490 4.78 -17.67 -76.89
CA ASP A 490 4.95 -18.81 -77.81
C ASP A 490 5.90 -19.90 -77.34
N MET A 491 6.44 -19.77 -76.09
CA MET A 491 7.34 -20.76 -75.50
C MET A 491 6.55 -21.93 -74.90
N GLU A 492 6.96 -23.16 -75.22
CA GLU A 492 6.40 -24.42 -74.72
C GLU A 492 6.91 -24.70 -73.29
N SER A 493 6.10 -25.40 -72.46
CA SER A 493 6.46 -25.87 -71.15
C SER A 493 6.95 -27.32 -71.12
N GLU A 494 7.67 -27.72 -70.04
CA GLU A 494 8.17 -29.07 -69.81
C GLU A 494 7.00 -30.05 -69.53
N GLY A 495 6.26 -30.53 -70.46
CA GLY A 495 5.11 -31.43 -70.30
C GLY A 495 4.12 -31.41 -71.44
N GLU A 496 4.35 -30.57 -72.42
CA GLU A 496 3.51 -30.49 -73.66
C GLU A 496 4.02 -31.32 -74.80
N LYS A 497 4.95 -32.29 -74.58
CA LYS A 497 5.41 -33.30 -75.55
C LYS A 497 5.03 -34.70 -75.18
#